data_35d0f820b28b60d3625efbd66cb8f3f1
#
_entry.id   35d0f820b28b60d3625efbd66cb8f3f1
#
_cell.length_a   1.000
_cell.length_b   1.000
_cell.length_c   1.000
_cell.angle_alpha   90.00
_cell.angle_beta   90.00
_cell.angle_gamma   90.00
#
_symmetry.space_group_name_H-M   'P 1'
#
loop_
_entity.id
_entity.type
_entity.pdbx_description
1 polymer ?
#
loop_
_entity_poly.entity_id
_entity_poly.type
_entity_poly.pdbx_seq_one_letter_code
_entity_poly.pdbx_strand_id
1 'polypeptide(L)'
;EVAKFRASRRMWHKIMTERFGAKKESSKLLRFHTQTGGSTLTAQQPLNNVVRVAVQSLAAVMGGTQSLHTNGYDEALGLPTEDAARIALRTQQIIGYESGVVDTPDPLAGSYFVESLTDEVERLAWEYIARIDEMGGAVDAIEAGFQMDEIEQSAYEYTKSIDDDERVIVGVNKFTVDGEAEPN
;
A
#
# COMPACT_ATOMS: atom_id res chain seq x y z
N GLU A 1 -0.54 -3.40 -5.16
CA GLU A 1 0.63 -2.65 -4.73
C GLU A 1 1.71 -2.65 -5.81
N VAL A 2 2.16 -3.80 -6.34
CA VAL A 2 3.19 -3.87 -7.37
C VAL A 2 2.84 -2.99 -8.59
N ALA A 3 1.63 -3.13 -9.13
CA ALA A 3 1.15 -2.32 -10.25
C ALA A 3 1.12 -0.83 -9.93
N LYS A 4 0.71 -0.44 -8.70
CA LYS A 4 0.70 0.95 -8.23
C LYS A 4 2.10 1.57 -8.28
N PHE A 5 3.12 0.87 -7.77
CA PHE A 5 4.49 1.40 -7.78
C PHE A 5 5.08 1.48 -9.19
N ARG A 6 4.74 0.53 -10.07
CA ARG A 6 5.13 0.57 -11.48
C ARG A 6 4.48 1.75 -12.21
N ALA A 7 3.17 1.95 -12.03
CA ALA A 7 2.43 3.09 -12.58
C ALA A 7 3.00 4.42 -12.06
N SER A 8 3.23 4.52 -10.74
CA SER A 8 3.77 5.73 -10.12
C SER A 8 5.11 6.16 -10.70
N ARG A 9 6.02 5.21 -11.00
CA ARG A 9 7.31 5.53 -11.62
C ARG A 9 7.15 6.06 -13.05
N ARG A 10 6.26 5.47 -13.86
CA ARG A 10 5.97 5.96 -15.21
C ARG A 10 5.36 7.38 -15.18
N MET A 11 4.37 7.57 -14.31
CA MET A 11 3.70 8.87 -14.14
C MET A 11 4.66 9.94 -13.65
N TRP A 12 5.49 9.64 -12.65
CA TRP A 12 6.49 10.59 -12.16
C TRP A 12 7.45 11.03 -13.25
N HIS A 13 7.99 10.07 -14.01
CA HIS A 13 8.86 10.38 -15.14
C HIS A 13 8.20 11.32 -16.15
N LYS A 14 6.95 11.05 -16.51
CA LYS A 14 6.15 11.85 -17.44
C LYS A 14 5.88 13.25 -16.88
N ILE A 15 5.42 13.36 -15.65
CA ILE A 15 5.16 14.63 -14.98
C ILE A 15 6.43 15.49 -14.92
N MET A 16 7.54 14.91 -14.45
CA MET A 16 8.80 15.66 -14.34
C MET A 16 9.35 16.09 -15.69
N THR A 17 9.13 15.32 -16.73
CA THR A 17 9.59 15.65 -18.08
C THR A 17 8.70 16.68 -18.75
N GLU A 18 7.38 16.45 -18.77
CA GLU A 18 6.43 17.23 -19.56
C GLU A 18 5.92 18.47 -18.84
N ARG A 19 5.59 18.37 -17.52
CA ARG A 19 5.06 19.52 -16.75
C ARG A 19 6.17 20.41 -16.19
N PHE A 20 7.25 19.80 -15.67
CA PHE A 20 8.31 20.53 -14.99
C PHE A 20 9.57 20.73 -15.84
N GLY A 21 9.67 20.11 -17.00
CA GLY A 21 10.83 20.26 -17.90
C GLY A 21 12.15 19.86 -17.26
N ALA A 22 12.15 18.87 -16.35
CA ALA A 22 13.32 18.43 -15.62
C ALA A 22 14.47 18.04 -16.57
N LYS A 23 15.66 18.57 -16.32
CA LYS A 23 16.85 18.35 -17.17
C LYS A 23 17.74 17.21 -16.67
N LYS A 24 17.73 16.95 -15.36
CA LYS A 24 18.55 15.91 -14.76
C LYS A 24 17.78 14.60 -14.74
N GLU A 25 18.39 13.51 -15.20
CA GLU A 25 17.79 12.18 -15.17
C GLU A 25 17.41 11.77 -13.72
N SER A 26 18.24 12.09 -12.73
CA SER A 26 17.96 11.80 -11.33
C SER A 26 16.67 12.45 -10.81
N SER A 27 16.22 13.57 -11.40
CA SER A 27 14.95 14.22 -11.04
C SER A 27 13.73 13.51 -11.62
N LYS A 28 13.92 12.71 -12.66
CA LYS A 28 12.86 11.94 -13.31
C LYS A 28 12.66 10.55 -12.68
N LEU A 29 13.52 10.16 -11.74
CA LEU A 29 13.44 8.89 -11.04
C LEU A 29 12.62 9.06 -9.76
N LEU A 30 11.52 8.33 -9.64
CA LEU A 30 10.76 8.25 -8.41
C LEU A 30 11.52 7.40 -7.39
N ARG A 31 11.84 7.99 -6.25
CA ARG A 31 12.39 7.30 -5.09
C ARG A 31 11.42 7.47 -3.94
N PHE A 32 11.07 6.39 -3.27
CA PHE A 32 10.08 6.42 -2.20
C PHE A 32 10.36 5.43 -1.10
N HIS A 33 9.84 5.74 0.05
CA HIS A 33 9.74 4.85 1.21
C HIS A 33 8.37 4.17 1.21
N THR A 34 8.30 2.93 1.64
CA THR A 34 7.05 2.22 1.89
C THR A 34 6.97 1.82 3.36
N GLN A 35 5.83 2.09 3.96
CA GLN A 35 5.40 1.47 5.21
C GLN A 35 4.26 0.49 4.90
N THR A 36 4.24 -0.66 5.54
CA THR A 36 3.11 -1.59 5.47
C THR A 36 1.85 -0.94 6.03
N GLY A 37 0.66 -1.34 5.53
CA GLY A 37 -0.59 -0.68 5.88
C GLY A 37 -1.11 -1.05 7.25
N GLY A 38 -0.82 -0.25 8.28
CA GLY A 38 -1.27 -0.48 9.65
C GLY A 38 -2.80 -0.54 9.77
N SER A 39 -3.53 0.26 8.99
CA SER A 39 -5.01 0.26 8.96
C SER A 39 -5.63 -1.07 8.52
N THR A 40 -4.87 -1.98 7.94
CA THR A 40 -5.32 -3.31 7.53
C THR A 40 -5.02 -4.39 8.56
N LEU A 41 -4.34 -4.04 9.65
CA LEU A 41 -4.04 -4.95 10.75
C LEU A 41 -5.20 -4.94 11.74
N THR A 42 -5.45 -6.08 12.37
CA THR A 42 -6.60 -6.29 13.23
C THR A 42 -6.18 -6.52 14.67
N ALA A 43 -7.02 -6.07 15.62
CA ALA A 43 -6.86 -6.36 17.02
C ALA A 43 -7.19 -7.84 17.34
N GLN A 44 -8.16 -8.39 16.59
CA GLN A 44 -8.54 -9.81 16.70
C GLN A 44 -7.42 -10.68 16.11
N GLN A 45 -7.09 -11.75 16.79
CA GLN A 45 -6.07 -12.72 16.37
C GLN A 45 -4.78 -12.03 15.89
N PRO A 46 -4.11 -11.23 16.73
CA PRO A 46 -3.06 -10.32 16.31
C PRO A 46 -1.85 -11.02 15.67
N LEU A 47 -1.61 -12.30 15.95
CA LEU A 47 -0.54 -13.07 15.31
C LEU A 47 -0.76 -13.24 13.80
N ASN A 48 -2.01 -13.20 13.31
CA ASN A 48 -2.30 -13.21 11.88
C ASN A 48 -1.70 -11.98 11.17
N ASN A 49 -1.47 -10.89 11.91
CA ASN A 49 -0.85 -9.68 11.36
C ASN A 49 0.60 -9.91 10.91
N VAL A 50 1.33 -10.88 11.48
CA VAL A 50 2.65 -11.28 10.97
C VAL A 50 2.58 -11.69 9.51
N VAL A 51 1.57 -12.49 9.15
CA VAL A 51 1.35 -12.94 7.77
C VAL A 51 0.93 -11.77 6.87
N ARG A 52 0.02 -10.91 7.35
CA ARG A 52 -0.41 -9.71 6.60
C ARG A 52 0.77 -8.82 6.28
N VAL A 53 1.59 -8.51 7.27
CA VAL A 53 2.79 -7.67 7.12
C VAL A 53 3.80 -8.34 6.17
N ALA A 54 4.01 -9.64 6.26
CA ALA A 54 4.93 -10.37 5.36
C ALA A 54 4.48 -10.27 3.89
N VAL A 55 3.18 -10.45 3.62
CA VAL A 55 2.61 -10.32 2.26
C VAL A 55 2.71 -8.88 1.73
N GLN A 56 2.41 -7.89 2.57
CA GLN A 56 2.55 -6.47 2.21
C GLN A 56 4.00 -6.09 1.91
N SER A 57 4.92 -6.57 2.74
CA SER A 57 6.35 -6.33 2.57
C SER A 57 6.89 -6.95 1.29
N LEU A 58 6.49 -8.18 0.99
CA LEU A 58 6.87 -8.85 -0.26
C LEU A 58 6.34 -8.08 -1.47
N ALA A 59 5.10 -7.60 -1.41
CA ALA A 59 4.53 -6.77 -2.48
C ALA A 59 5.28 -5.44 -2.66
N ALA A 60 5.74 -4.80 -1.57
CA ALA A 60 6.54 -3.59 -1.64
C ALA A 60 7.91 -3.83 -2.28
N VAL A 61 8.58 -4.93 -1.91
CA VAL A 61 9.88 -5.32 -2.48
C VAL A 61 9.76 -5.65 -3.96
N MET A 62 8.79 -6.48 -4.36
CA MET A 62 8.50 -6.77 -5.77
C MET A 62 8.09 -5.52 -6.56
N GLY A 63 7.50 -4.54 -5.91
CA GLY A 63 7.16 -3.25 -6.48
C GLY A 63 8.33 -2.27 -6.59
N GLY A 64 9.50 -2.61 -6.05
CA GLY A 64 10.74 -1.81 -6.18
C GLY A 64 10.82 -0.61 -5.25
N THR A 65 10.36 -0.73 -4.01
CA THR A 65 10.57 0.31 -2.97
C THR A 65 12.05 0.46 -2.64
N GLN A 66 12.51 1.68 -2.31
CA GLN A 66 13.91 1.96 -1.96
C GLN A 66 14.19 1.77 -0.48
N SER A 67 13.19 1.94 0.38
CA SER A 67 13.28 1.65 1.81
C SER A 67 11.93 1.15 2.31
N LEU A 68 11.94 0.36 3.37
CA LEU A 68 10.77 -0.32 3.87
C LEU A 68 10.71 -0.25 5.40
N HIS A 69 9.53 0.08 5.91
CA HIS A 69 9.13 -0.13 7.29
C HIS A 69 8.05 -1.21 7.38
N THR A 70 8.20 -2.11 8.32
CA THR A 70 7.22 -3.17 8.63
C THR A 70 6.61 -2.92 10.01
N ASN A 71 5.28 -2.90 10.08
CA ASN A 71 4.56 -2.72 11.33
C ASN A 71 4.70 -3.95 12.23
N GLY A 72 4.67 -3.75 13.53
CA GLY A 72 4.52 -4.84 14.49
C GLY A 72 3.16 -5.52 14.36
N TYR A 73 3.07 -6.78 14.75
CA TYR A 73 1.80 -7.51 14.71
C TYR A 73 0.77 -6.94 15.72
N ASP A 74 1.23 -6.16 16.69
CA ASP A 74 0.45 -5.50 17.74
C ASP A 74 0.06 -4.06 17.39
N GLU A 75 0.27 -3.62 16.15
CA GLU A 75 -0.02 -2.26 15.66
C GLU A 75 -1.47 -1.81 15.97
N ALA A 76 -2.44 -2.70 15.89
CA ALA A 76 -3.84 -2.40 16.18
C ALA A 76 -4.15 -2.34 17.69
N LEU A 77 -3.21 -2.72 18.55
CA LEU A 77 -3.38 -2.77 20.00
C LEU A 77 -2.73 -1.59 20.72
N GLY A 78 -1.65 -1.03 20.17
CA GLY A 78 -0.93 0.08 20.78
C GLY A 78 0.52 0.21 20.30
N LEU A 79 1.39 0.71 21.18
CA LEU A 79 2.81 0.80 20.90
C LEU A 79 3.44 -0.58 20.80
N PRO A 80 4.41 -0.80 19.89
CA PRO A 80 4.98 -2.12 19.65
C PRO A 80 5.74 -2.64 20.87
N THR A 81 5.53 -3.91 21.18
CA THR A 81 6.37 -4.64 22.13
C THR A 81 7.73 -4.94 21.51
N GLU A 82 8.73 -5.27 22.34
CA GLU A 82 10.06 -5.66 21.86
C GLU A 82 9.99 -6.87 20.92
N ASP A 83 9.16 -7.85 21.23
CA ASP A 83 8.96 -9.03 20.40
C ASP A 83 8.31 -8.69 19.06
N ALA A 84 7.28 -7.85 19.04
CA ALA A 84 6.63 -7.40 17.82
C ALA A 84 7.60 -6.62 16.92
N ALA A 85 8.37 -5.71 17.50
CA ALA A 85 9.38 -4.94 16.76
C ALA A 85 10.48 -5.86 16.18
N ARG A 86 10.91 -6.87 16.96
CA ARG A 86 11.89 -7.86 16.50
C ARG A 86 11.33 -8.69 15.33
N ILE A 87 10.10 -9.19 15.42
CA ILE A 87 9.46 -9.97 14.34
C ILE A 87 9.27 -9.11 13.09
N ALA A 88 8.86 -7.85 13.24
CA ALA A 88 8.75 -6.92 12.14
C ALA A 88 10.09 -6.77 11.38
N LEU A 89 11.20 -6.60 12.10
CA LEU A 89 12.53 -6.55 11.51
C LEU A 89 12.94 -7.88 10.86
N ARG A 90 12.64 -9.02 11.51
CA ARG A 90 12.94 -10.36 10.95
C ARG A 90 12.14 -10.62 9.67
N THR A 91 10.93 -10.12 9.55
CA THR A 91 10.13 -10.20 8.32
C THR A 91 10.89 -9.60 7.13
N GLN A 92 11.47 -8.42 7.28
CA GLN A 92 12.31 -7.83 6.23
C GLN A 92 13.54 -8.68 5.92
N GLN A 93 14.22 -9.18 6.94
CA GLN A 93 15.42 -9.99 6.78
C GLN A 93 15.14 -11.32 6.09
N ILE A 94 14.04 -12.01 6.45
CA ILE A 94 13.61 -13.24 5.78
C ILE A 94 13.35 -12.98 4.29
N ILE A 95 12.59 -11.93 3.97
CA ILE A 95 12.33 -11.56 2.59
C ILE A 95 13.62 -11.27 1.83
N GLY A 96 14.54 -10.53 2.45
CA GLY A 96 15.81 -10.14 1.83
C GLY A 96 16.82 -11.27 1.65
N TYR A 97 16.87 -12.22 2.58
CA TYR A 97 17.92 -13.24 2.58
C TYR A 97 17.46 -14.64 2.17
N GLU A 98 16.17 -14.97 2.32
CA GLU A 98 15.69 -16.33 2.13
C GLU A 98 14.77 -16.50 0.92
N SER A 99 14.22 -15.40 0.35
CA SER A 99 13.23 -15.50 -0.72
C SER A 99 13.81 -15.45 -2.13
N GLY A 100 15.03 -14.94 -2.31
CA GLY A 100 15.63 -14.69 -3.62
C GLY A 100 15.01 -13.52 -4.41
N VAL A 101 14.00 -12.84 -3.87
CA VAL A 101 13.29 -11.75 -4.57
C VAL A 101 14.18 -10.54 -4.87
N VAL A 102 15.28 -10.38 -4.13
CA VAL A 102 16.25 -9.29 -4.32
C VAL A 102 17.23 -9.52 -5.47
N ASP A 103 17.26 -10.73 -6.03
CA ASP A 103 18.23 -11.14 -7.06
C ASP A 103 17.85 -10.61 -8.46
N THR A 104 16.61 -10.13 -8.65
CA THR A 104 16.15 -9.61 -9.92
C THR A 104 15.31 -8.32 -9.73
N PRO A 105 15.51 -7.28 -10.56
CA PRO A 105 14.62 -6.13 -10.59
C PRO A 105 13.32 -6.48 -11.30
N ASP A 106 12.22 -5.86 -10.86
CA ASP A 106 10.88 -5.97 -11.47
C ASP A 106 10.49 -7.44 -11.82
N PRO A 107 10.43 -8.34 -10.81
CA PRO A 107 10.30 -9.78 -11.05
C PRO A 107 8.98 -10.19 -11.72
N LEU A 108 7.99 -9.29 -11.73
CA LEU A 108 6.68 -9.51 -12.37
C LEU A 108 6.53 -8.83 -13.73
N ALA A 109 7.60 -8.24 -14.26
CA ALA A 109 7.61 -7.65 -15.60
C ALA A 109 7.22 -8.70 -16.66
N GLY A 110 6.37 -8.29 -17.61
CA GLY A 110 5.86 -9.17 -18.66
C GLY A 110 4.70 -10.07 -18.25
N SER A 111 4.28 -10.07 -17.00
CA SER A 111 3.02 -10.69 -16.59
C SER A 111 1.86 -9.94 -17.23
N TYR A 112 1.07 -10.59 -18.07
CA TYR A 112 -0.07 -9.97 -18.74
C TYR A 112 -1.03 -9.27 -17.78
N PHE A 113 -1.31 -9.90 -16.63
CA PHE A 113 -2.17 -9.32 -15.61
C PHE A 113 -1.54 -8.08 -14.95
N VAL A 114 -0.27 -8.15 -14.55
CA VAL A 114 0.40 -7.03 -13.87
C VAL A 114 0.61 -5.85 -14.82
N GLU A 115 0.94 -6.10 -16.09
CA GLU A 115 1.06 -5.03 -17.09
C GLU A 115 -0.30 -4.35 -17.31
N SER A 116 -1.37 -5.11 -17.57
CA SER A 116 -2.71 -4.57 -17.75
C SER A 116 -3.21 -3.80 -16.51
N LEU A 117 -2.97 -4.35 -15.31
CA LEU A 117 -3.33 -3.66 -14.07
C LEU A 117 -2.50 -2.38 -13.84
N THR A 118 -1.25 -2.36 -14.26
CA THR A 118 -0.40 -1.17 -14.20
C THR A 118 -0.96 -0.06 -15.09
N ASP A 119 -1.36 -0.41 -16.30
CA ASP A 119 -1.96 0.54 -17.24
C ASP A 119 -3.28 1.10 -16.73
N GLU A 120 -4.13 0.25 -16.14
CA GLU A 120 -5.41 0.69 -15.61
C GLU A 120 -5.25 1.57 -14.36
N VAL A 121 -4.36 1.24 -13.45
CA VAL A 121 -4.04 2.09 -12.28
C VAL A 121 -3.51 3.46 -12.73
N GLU A 122 -2.64 3.48 -13.74
CA GLU A 122 -2.14 4.73 -14.31
C GLU A 122 -3.27 5.56 -14.92
N ARG A 123 -4.14 4.93 -15.72
CA ARG A 123 -5.28 5.60 -16.36
C ARG A 123 -6.20 6.26 -15.32
N LEU A 124 -6.61 5.52 -14.30
CA LEU A 124 -7.47 6.02 -13.22
C LEU A 124 -6.80 7.15 -12.43
N ALA A 125 -5.51 7.02 -12.16
CA ALA A 125 -4.77 8.07 -11.45
C ALA A 125 -4.68 9.37 -12.26
N TRP A 126 -4.54 9.28 -13.61
CA TRP A 126 -4.58 10.45 -14.48
C TRP A 126 -5.96 11.13 -14.50
N GLU A 127 -7.05 10.40 -14.38
CA GLU A 127 -8.39 10.97 -14.25
C GLU A 127 -8.53 11.81 -12.97
N TYR A 128 -8.03 11.31 -11.83
CA TYR A 128 -7.99 12.09 -10.58
C TYR A 128 -7.11 13.34 -10.70
N ILE A 129 -5.94 13.23 -11.30
CA ILE A 129 -5.05 14.38 -11.51
C ILE A 129 -5.71 15.42 -12.40
N ALA A 130 -6.38 15.01 -13.49
CA ALA A 130 -7.09 15.92 -14.37
C ALA A 130 -8.22 16.67 -13.65
N ARG A 131 -9.02 15.95 -12.84
CA ARG A 131 -10.09 16.58 -12.03
C ARG A 131 -9.52 17.62 -11.05
N ILE A 132 -8.41 17.30 -10.38
CA ILE A 132 -7.74 18.21 -9.45
C ILE A 132 -7.19 19.44 -10.20
N ASP A 133 -6.62 19.25 -11.39
CA ASP A 133 -6.13 20.36 -12.24
C ASP A 133 -7.28 21.27 -12.68
N GLU A 134 -8.43 20.71 -13.08
CA GLU A 134 -9.63 21.47 -13.44
C GLU A 134 -10.19 22.31 -12.29
N MET A 135 -9.99 21.87 -11.05
CA MET A 135 -10.39 22.61 -9.84
C MET A 135 -9.44 23.76 -9.48
N GLY A 136 -8.33 23.92 -10.21
CA GLY A 136 -7.31 24.95 -9.93
C GLY A 136 -6.04 24.39 -9.26
N GLY A 137 -5.96 23.09 -9.06
CA GLY A 137 -4.82 22.41 -8.45
C GLY A 137 -5.11 21.81 -7.08
N ALA A 138 -4.08 21.25 -6.48
CA ALA A 138 -4.23 20.46 -5.25
C ALA A 138 -4.74 21.29 -4.05
N VAL A 139 -4.35 22.55 -3.94
CA VAL A 139 -4.79 23.43 -2.83
C VAL A 139 -6.27 23.72 -2.94
N ASP A 140 -6.73 24.18 -4.12
CA ASP A 140 -8.14 24.50 -4.34
C ASP A 140 -9.04 23.27 -4.20
N ALA A 141 -8.57 22.10 -4.64
CA ALA A 141 -9.28 20.85 -4.46
C ALA A 141 -9.39 20.44 -2.97
N ILE A 142 -8.34 20.67 -2.17
CA ILE A 142 -8.38 20.43 -0.71
C ILE A 142 -9.36 21.37 -0.03
N GLU A 143 -9.31 22.67 -0.36
CA GLU A 143 -10.23 23.67 0.20
C GLU A 143 -11.69 23.39 -0.18
N ALA A 144 -11.93 22.82 -1.37
CA ALA A 144 -13.24 22.36 -1.80
C ALA A 144 -13.70 21.03 -1.17
N GLY A 145 -12.84 20.36 -0.37
CA GLY A 145 -13.15 19.09 0.28
C GLY A 145 -12.99 17.83 -0.59
N PHE A 146 -12.60 17.97 -1.86
CA PHE A 146 -12.61 16.88 -2.84
C PHE A 146 -11.89 15.61 -2.38
N GLN A 147 -10.66 15.74 -1.88
CA GLN A 147 -9.89 14.58 -1.43
C GLN A 147 -10.51 13.91 -0.19
N MET A 148 -11.09 14.69 0.71
CA MET A 148 -11.75 14.17 1.90
C MET A 148 -13.02 13.40 1.54
N ASP A 149 -13.85 13.94 0.65
CA ASP A 149 -15.08 13.29 0.20
C ASP A 149 -14.79 11.95 -0.48
N GLU A 150 -13.77 11.89 -1.35
CA GLU A 150 -13.36 10.65 -2.03
C GLU A 150 -12.82 9.60 -1.03
N ILE A 151 -12.09 10.03 0.00
CA ILE A 151 -11.59 9.15 1.07
C ILE A 151 -12.74 8.62 1.92
N GLU A 152 -13.66 9.48 2.34
CA GLU A 152 -14.82 9.10 3.15
C GLU A 152 -15.74 8.14 2.40
N GLN A 153 -16.01 8.42 1.13
CA GLN A 153 -16.80 7.52 0.28
C GLN A 153 -16.15 6.14 0.15
N SER A 154 -14.85 6.10 -0.12
CA SER A 154 -14.09 4.84 -0.22
C SER A 154 -14.08 4.07 1.10
N ALA A 155 -13.93 4.75 2.23
CA ALA A 155 -13.96 4.14 3.56
C ALA A 155 -15.35 3.57 3.90
N TYR A 156 -16.40 4.31 3.55
CA TYR A 156 -17.77 3.85 3.72
C TYR A 156 -18.07 2.58 2.92
N GLU A 157 -17.72 2.59 1.62
CA GLU A 157 -17.91 1.43 0.74
C GLU A 157 -17.11 0.20 1.22
N TYR A 158 -15.88 0.44 1.69
CA TYR A 158 -15.04 -0.62 2.25
C TYR A 158 -15.69 -1.23 3.50
N THR A 159 -16.13 -0.41 4.46
CA THR A 159 -16.77 -0.89 5.69
C THR A 159 -18.06 -1.64 5.37
N LYS A 160 -18.89 -1.07 4.50
CA LYS A 160 -20.14 -1.72 4.05
C LYS A 160 -19.88 -3.08 3.42
N SER A 161 -18.84 -3.22 2.59
CA SER A 161 -18.50 -4.52 1.97
C SER A 161 -18.10 -5.60 2.99
N ILE A 162 -17.62 -5.20 4.18
CA ILE A 162 -17.33 -6.11 5.29
C ILE A 162 -18.62 -6.48 6.02
N ASP A 163 -19.48 -5.50 6.30
CA ASP A 163 -20.76 -5.70 6.99
C ASP A 163 -21.72 -6.57 6.18
N ASP A 164 -21.69 -6.44 4.84
CA ASP A 164 -22.50 -7.23 3.91
C ASP A 164 -21.87 -8.61 3.57
N ASP A 165 -20.77 -9.01 4.25
CA ASP A 165 -20.00 -10.24 4.01
C ASP A 165 -19.45 -10.41 2.58
N GLU A 166 -19.43 -9.36 1.79
CA GLU A 166 -18.80 -9.35 0.46
C GLU A 166 -17.27 -9.39 0.56
N ARG A 167 -16.74 -8.84 1.64
CA ARG A 167 -15.31 -8.84 1.95
C ARG A 167 -15.03 -9.59 3.24
N VAL A 168 -14.10 -10.54 3.16
CA VAL A 168 -13.67 -11.34 4.31
C VAL A 168 -12.41 -10.73 4.93
N ILE A 169 -12.49 -10.46 6.23
CA ILE A 169 -11.34 -10.17 7.08
C ILE A 169 -11.18 -11.32 8.06
N VAL A 170 -10.13 -12.11 7.90
CA VAL A 170 -9.86 -13.31 8.71
C VAL A 170 -9.73 -12.93 10.18
N GLY A 171 -10.48 -13.63 11.03
CA GLY A 171 -10.53 -13.39 12.48
C GLY A 171 -11.45 -12.25 12.90
N VAL A 172 -12.07 -11.52 11.95
CA VAL A 172 -13.00 -10.41 12.22
C VAL A 172 -14.43 -10.82 11.87
N ASN A 173 -14.74 -11.02 10.59
CA ASN A 173 -16.07 -11.45 10.14
C ASN A 173 -16.12 -12.91 9.63
N LYS A 174 -14.96 -13.59 9.58
CA LYS A 174 -14.87 -15.02 9.23
C LYS A 174 -13.69 -15.67 9.94
N PHE A 175 -13.81 -16.96 10.23
CA PHE A 175 -12.81 -17.75 10.96
C PHE A 175 -12.51 -17.17 12.36
N THR A 176 -13.57 -16.71 13.02
CA THR A 176 -13.54 -16.23 14.42
C THR A 176 -13.32 -17.39 15.39
N VAL A 177 -12.80 -17.09 16.58
CA VAL A 177 -12.60 -18.06 17.66
C VAL A 177 -13.55 -17.72 18.80
N ASP A 178 -14.41 -18.66 19.21
CA ASP A 178 -15.31 -18.46 20.32
C ASP A 178 -14.54 -18.26 21.64
N GLY A 179 -14.92 -17.24 22.40
CA GLY A 179 -14.29 -16.93 23.67
C GLY A 179 -12.91 -16.26 23.58
N GLU A 180 -12.51 -15.79 22.41
CA GLU A 180 -11.35 -14.90 22.27
C GLU A 180 -11.62 -13.63 23.08
N ALA A 181 -10.67 -13.25 23.96
CA ALA A 181 -10.80 -12.04 24.74
C ALA A 181 -10.85 -10.82 23.80
N GLU A 182 -11.82 -9.93 24.04
CA GLU A 182 -11.79 -8.64 23.33
C GLU A 182 -10.46 -7.94 23.62
N PRO A 183 -9.80 -7.42 22.60
CA PRO A 183 -8.54 -6.69 22.81
C PRO A 183 -8.82 -5.46 23.68
N ASN A 184 -8.09 -5.35 24.77
CA ASN A 184 -8.15 -4.22 25.69
C ASN A 184 -7.49 -2.97 25.06
#